data_36961a2431500548c723dec1a2704ffe
#
_entry.id   36961a2431500548c723dec1a2704ffe
#
_cell.length_a   1.000
_cell.length_b   1.000
_cell.length_c   1.000
_cell.angle_alpha   90.00
_cell.angle_beta   90.00
_cell.angle_gamma   90.00
#
_symmetry.space_group_name_H-M   'P 1'
#
loop_
_entity.id
_entity.type
_entity.pdbx_description
1 polymer ?
#
loop_
_entity_poly.entity_id
_entity_poly.type
_entity_poly.pdbx_seq_one_letter_code
_entity_poly.pdbx_strand_id
1 'polypeptide(L)'
;MVYNYGRFHNNKINQIIHLIFVPIIIYTWYVMMCDWWPEVKLGFDVPIFGDSIGAGFWLNFIVSVGYFFCDFKIGLSVAAWYWPAMILGNWTWQTYVNEPHPFGLDQFWFMNWLNIFSWAAQFLGHALFEKRAPALFSNLGFATLAPFFITFEVMNELFGVHESENMVKLREYIEQDIQEFHEGGKGDEFHGVGKNKVC
;
A
#
# COMPACT_ATOMS: atom_id res chain seq x y z
N MET A 1 0.49 7.87 13.57
CA MET A 1 0.60 7.22 12.26
C MET A 1 -0.62 7.49 11.40
N VAL A 2 -1.83 7.14 11.82
CA VAL A 2 -3.10 7.40 11.10
C VAL A 2 -3.31 8.88 10.76
N TYR A 3 -2.98 9.78 11.69
CA TYR A 3 -3.03 11.23 11.47
C TYR A 3 -2.19 11.66 10.25
N ASN A 4 -0.92 11.23 10.21
CA ASN A 4 -0.02 11.60 9.11
C ASN A 4 -0.48 11.02 7.76
N TYR A 5 -1.14 9.88 7.76
CA TYR A 5 -1.73 9.35 6.54
C TYR A 5 -2.97 10.17 6.12
N GLY A 6 -3.93 10.39 7.03
CA GLY A 6 -5.19 11.06 6.74
C GLY A 6 -5.04 12.48 6.20
N ARG A 7 -4.06 13.25 6.70
CA ARG A 7 -3.79 14.63 6.22
C ARG A 7 -3.33 14.70 4.76
N PHE A 8 -2.85 13.59 4.18
CA PHE A 8 -2.43 13.48 2.78
C PHE A 8 -3.40 12.67 1.91
N HIS A 9 -4.44 12.07 2.49
CA HIS A 9 -5.39 11.18 1.82
C HIS A 9 -6.82 11.47 2.26
N ASN A 10 -7.27 12.72 2.12
CA ASN A 10 -8.61 13.13 2.49
C ASN A 10 -9.58 13.20 1.29
N ASN A 11 -9.08 13.39 0.09
CA ASN A 11 -9.90 13.47 -1.10
C ASN A 11 -10.34 12.08 -1.58
N LYS A 12 -11.65 11.88 -1.75
CA LYS A 12 -12.23 10.59 -2.17
C LYS A 12 -11.70 10.07 -3.50
N ILE A 13 -11.43 10.94 -4.47
CA ILE A 13 -10.88 10.52 -5.76
C ILE A 13 -9.46 9.99 -5.58
N ASN A 14 -8.65 10.67 -4.78
CA ASN A 14 -7.31 10.22 -4.45
C ASN A 14 -7.35 8.87 -3.70
N GLN A 15 -8.25 8.68 -2.76
CA GLN A 15 -8.46 7.41 -2.06
C GLN A 15 -8.82 6.28 -3.04
N ILE A 16 -9.71 6.53 -4.01
CA ILE A 16 -10.07 5.55 -5.04
C ILE A 16 -8.87 5.21 -5.93
N ILE A 17 -8.07 6.21 -6.33
CA ILE A 17 -6.82 5.97 -7.07
C ILE A 17 -5.90 5.04 -6.28
N HIS A 18 -5.71 5.29 -4.98
CA HIS A 18 -4.90 4.43 -4.13
C HIS A 18 -5.48 3.03 -3.98
N LEU A 19 -6.80 2.91 -3.82
CA LEU A 19 -7.49 1.61 -3.72
C LEU A 19 -7.26 0.73 -4.95
N ILE A 20 -7.18 1.33 -6.13
CA ILE A 20 -6.93 0.60 -7.39
C ILE A 20 -5.44 0.30 -7.57
N PHE A 21 -4.58 1.32 -7.40
CA PHE A 21 -3.19 1.21 -7.84
C PHE A 21 -2.23 0.66 -6.78
N VAL A 22 -2.54 0.71 -5.48
CA VAL A 22 -1.69 0.08 -4.47
C VAL A 22 -1.64 -1.45 -4.60
N PRO A 23 -2.76 -2.17 -4.80
CA PRO A 23 -2.70 -3.60 -5.09
C PRO A 23 -1.87 -3.93 -6.35
N ILE A 24 -1.97 -3.11 -7.40
CA ILE A 24 -1.20 -3.29 -8.62
C ILE A 24 0.30 -3.06 -8.37
N ILE A 25 0.66 -2.02 -7.61
CA ILE A 25 2.06 -1.75 -7.21
C ILE A 25 2.64 -2.94 -6.45
N ILE A 26 1.91 -3.48 -5.49
CA ILE A 26 2.37 -4.61 -4.68
C ILE A 26 2.54 -5.85 -5.54
N TYR A 27 1.56 -6.15 -6.37
CA TYR A 27 1.62 -7.29 -7.29
C TYR A 27 2.82 -7.19 -8.25
N THR A 28 2.97 -6.06 -8.94
CA THR A 28 4.07 -5.85 -9.89
C THR A 28 5.43 -5.83 -9.20
N TRP A 29 5.51 -5.19 -8.03
CA TRP A 29 6.73 -5.19 -7.21
C TRP A 29 7.12 -6.60 -6.79
N TYR A 30 6.15 -7.42 -6.39
CA TYR A 30 6.40 -8.81 -6.03
C TYR A 30 6.99 -9.60 -7.22
N VAL A 31 6.37 -9.51 -8.41
CA VAL A 31 6.87 -10.20 -9.61
C VAL A 31 8.29 -9.75 -9.95
N MET A 32 8.56 -8.44 -9.93
CA MET A 32 9.90 -7.89 -10.18
C MET A 32 10.94 -8.39 -9.17
N MET A 33 10.56 -8.52 -7.90
CA MET A 33 11.46 -9.06 -6.88
C MET A 33 11.80 -10.54 -7.11
N CYS A 34 10.90 -11.32 -7.69
CA CYS A 34 11.19 -12.68 -8.06
C CYS A 34 12.24 -12.76 -9.19
N ASP A 35 12.29 -11.77 -10.09
CA ASP A 35 13.33 -11.67 -11.11
C ASP A 35 14.69 -11.26 -10.56
N TRP A 36 14.72 -10.45 -9.50
CA TRP A 36 15.96 -9.91 -8.94
C TRP A 36 16.65 -10.82 -7.94
N TRP A 37 15.90 -11.69 -7.27
CA TRP A 37 16.41 -12.56 -6.23
C TRP A 37 16.18 -14.03 -6.56
N PRO A 38 17.16 -14.87 -6.22
CA PRO A 38 17.05 -16.30 -6.51
C PRO A 38 15.85 -16.91 -5.78
N GLU A 39 15.25 -17.87 -6.48
CA GLU A 39 14.18 -18.68 -5.92
C GLU A 39 14.69 -19.58 -4.78
N VAL A 40 13.82 -19.87 -3.84
CA VAL A 40 14.03 -20.90 -2.83
C VAL A 40 13.29 -22.15 -3.27
N LYS A 41 14.02 -23.22 -3.61
CA LYS A 41 13.42 -24.52 -3.93
C LYS A 41 12.95 -25.20 -2.66
N LEU A 42 11.68 -25.60 -2.66
CA LEU A 42 11.04 -26.22 -1.49
C LEU A 42 11.33 -27.72 -1.44
N GLY A 43 11.68 -28.36 -2.57
CA GLY A 43 11.86 -29.80 -2.67
C GLY A 43 10.56 -30.62 -2.67
N PHE A 44 9.40 -29.95 -2.68
CA PHE A 44 8.07 -30.53 -2.83
C PHE A 44 7.12 -29.49 -3.45
N ASP A 45 6.11 -29.98 -4.16
CA ASP A 45 5.10 -29.14 -4.78
C ASP A 45 4.11 -28.59 -3.72
N VAL A 46 3.96 -27.27 -3.69
CA VAL A 46 2.91 -26.61 -2.92
C VAL A 46 1.80 -26.18 -3.89
N PRO A 47 0.55 -26.57 -3.67
CA PRO A 47 -0.54 -26.13 -4.51
C PRO A 47 -0.50 -24.62 -4.72
N ILE A 48 -0.58 -24.15 -5.98
CA ILE A 48 -0.56 -22.75 -6.40
C ILE A 48 0.84 -22.10 -6.41
N PHE A 49 1.81 -22.56 -5.57
CA PHE A 49 3.17 -22.01 -5.55
C PHE A 49 4.17 -22.83 -6.38
N GLY A 50 3.83 -24.08 -6.74
CA GLY A 50 4.79 -24.98 -7.37
C GLY A 50 5.87 -25.45 -6.38
N ASP A 51 7.03 -25.80 -6.91
CA ASP A 51 8.18 -26.31 -6.15
C ASP A 51 9.15 -25.21 -5.69
N SER A 52 8.89 -23.97 -6.08
CA SER A 52 9.77 -22.84 -5.75
C SER A 52 9.00 -21.59 -5.33
N ILE A 53 9.60 -20.83 -4.42
CA ILE A 53 9.09 -19.56 -3.94
C ILE A 53 10.18 -18.50 -4.11
N GLY A 54 9.85 -17.41 -4.81
CA GLY A 54 10.77 -16.28 -4.98
C GLY A 54 11.11 -15.62 -3.65
N ALA A 55 12.34 -15.12 -3.49
CA ALA A 55 12.78 -14.48 -2.25
C ALA A 55 11.93 -13.26 -1.89
N GLY A 56 11.34 -12.58 -2.87
CA GLY A 56 10.36 -11.52 -2.67
C GLY A 56 9.15 -11.93 -1.84
N PHE A 57 8.77 -13.22 -1.87
CA PHE A 57 7.67 -13.73 -1.04
C PHE A 57 7.96 -13.51 0.45
N TRP A 58 9.14 -13.87 0.92
CA TRP A 58 9.48 -13.79 2.33
C TRP A 58 9.46 -12.37 2.85
N LEU A 59 9.96 -11.40 2.07
CA LEU A 59 9.91 -10.00 2.45
C LEU A 59 8.45 -9.52 2.56
N ASN A 60 7.64 -9.79 1.55
CA ASN A 60 6.22 -9.38 1.55
C ASN A 60 5.43 -10.10 2.65
N PHE A 61 5.73 -11.37 2.90
CA PHE A 61 5.12 -12.12 3.99
C PHE A 61 5.44 -11.49 5.36
N ILE A 62 6.72 -11.18 5.62
CA ILE A 62 7.14 -10.54 6.87
C ILE A 62 6.45 -9.18 7.05
N VAL A 63 6.40 -8.36 5.99
CA VAL A 63 5.71 -7.06 6.03
C VAL A 63 4.22 -7.25 6.34
N SER A 64 3.55 -8.18 5.67
CA SER A 64 2.13 -8.44 5.88
C SER A 64 1.81 -8.97 7.28
N VAL A 65 2.68 -9.83 7.81
CA VAL A 65 2.56 -10.29 9.21
C VAL A 65 2.73 -9.11 10.18
N GLY A 66 3.59 -8.14 9.86
CA GLY A 66 3.74 -6.93 10.66
C GLY A 66 2.43 -6.14 10.85
N TYR A 67 1.51 -6.20 9.90
CA TYR A 67 0.23 -5.50 10.01
C TYR A 67 -0.68 -6.06 11.13
N PHE A 68 -0.57 -7.34 11.47
CA PHE A 68 -1.30 -7.92 12.59
C PHE A 68 -0.89 -7.34 13.95
N PHE A 69 0.36 -6.88 14.05
CA PHE A 69 0.85 -6.20 15.26
C PHE A 69 0.40 -4.74 15.34
N CYS A 70 0.06 -4.13 14.18
CA CYS A 70 -0.52 -2.78 14.16
C CYS A 70 -1.99 -2.79 14.59
N ASP A 71 -2.78 -3.66 13.98
CA ASP A 71 -4.17 -3.94 14.33
C ASP A 71 -4.57 -5.31 13.76
N PHE A 72 -5.06 -6.19 14.61
CA PHE A 72 -5.36 -7.57 14.21
C PHE A 72 -6.49 -7.66 13.16
N LYS A 73 -7.56 -6.86 13.31
CA LYS A 73 -8.70 -6.89 12.39
C LYS A 73 -8.30 -6.33 11.01
N ILE A 74 -7.59 -5.23 11.00
CA ILE A 74 -7.09 -4.62 9.76
C ILE A 74 -6.03 -5.53 9.13
N GLY A 75 -5.11 -6.09 9.91
CA GLY A 75 -4.12 -7.04 9.42
C GLY A 75 -4.75 -8.27 8.75
N LEU A 76 -5.81 -8.81 9.33
CA LEU A 76 -6.57 -9.91 8.73
C LEU A 76 -7.24 -9.48 7.41
N SER A 77 -7.82 -8.29 7.37
CA SER A 77 -8.44 -7.74 6.18
C SER A 77 -7.41 -7.45 5.07
N VAL A 78 -6.21 -6.99 5.43
CA VAL A 78 -5.09 -6.87 4.48
C VAL A 78 -4.69 -8.23 3.94
N ALA A 79 -4.50 -9.22 4.80
CA ALA A 79 -4.11 -10.57 4.40
C ALA A 79 -5.09 -11.18 3.39
N ALA A 80 -6.39 -10.90 3.53
CA ALA A 80 -7.43 -11.41 2.65
C ALA A 80 -7.29 -11.02 1.18
N TRP A 81 -6.65 -9.91 0.85
CA TRP A 81 -6.38 -9.51 -0.53
C TRP A 81 -4.89 -9.53 -0.89
N TYR A 82 -4.03 -9.23 0.07
CA TYR A 82 -2.59 -9.14 -0.14
C TYR A 82 -1.96 -10.51 -0.45
N TRP A 83 -2.33 -11.55 0.29
CA TRP A 83 -1.81 -12.88 0.05
C TRP A 83 -2.27 -13.49 -1.28
N PRO A 84 -3.55 -13.41 -1.69
CA PRO A 84 -3.94 -13.76 -3.05
C PRO A 84 -3.16 -13.00 -4.14
N ALA A 85 -2.87 -11.71 -3.93
CA ALA A 85 -2.04 -10.95 -4.87
C ALA A 85 -0.60 -11.49 -4.97
N MET A 86 0.00 -11.90 -3.84
CA MET A 86 1.32 -12.54 -3.83
C MET A 86 1.30 -13.92 -4.53
N ILE A 87 0.26 -14.72 -4.27
CA ILE A 87 0.08 -16.03 -4.92
C ILE A 87 -0.04 -15.85 -6.43
N LEU A 88 -0.87 -14.92 -6.86
CA LEU A 88 -1.03 -14.58 -8.28
C LEU A 88 0.28 -14.08 -8.88
N GLY A 89 1.04 -13.25 -8.15
CA GLY A 89 2.35 -12.77 -8.59
C GLY A 89 3.36 -13.91 -8.79
N ASN A 90 3.42 -14.86 -7.86
CA ASN A 90 4.29 -16.04 -8.00
C ASN A 90 3.89 -16.90 -9.19
N TRP A 91 2.61 -17.15 -9.37
CA TRP A 91 2.09 -17.88 -10.54
C TRP A 91 2.43 -17.16 -11.85
N THR A 92 2.25 -15.84 -11.91
CA THR A 92 2.60 -15.03 -13.08
C THR A 92 4.09 -15.12 -13.39
N TRP A 93 4.93 -14.98 -12.37
CA TRP A 93 6.38 -15.09 -12.54
C TRP A 93 6.77 -16.45 -13.09
N GLN A 94 6.31 -17.55 -12.50
CA GLN A 94 6.61 -18.91 -12.98
C GLN A 94 6.12 -19.15 -14.41
N THR A 95 4.96 -18.59 -14.78
CA THR A 95 4.36 -18.80 -16.10
C THR A 95 5.13 -18.06 -17.20
N TYR A 96 5.55 -16.84 -16.94
CA TYR A 96 6.09 -15.96 -17.99
C TYR A 96 7.59 -15.65 -17.87
N VAL A 97 8.30 -16.23 -16.89
CA VAL A 97 9.74 -15.99 -16.74
C VAL A 97 10.55 -16.40 -17.98
N ASN A 98 10.10 -17.42 -18.71
CA ASN A 98 10.72 -17.93 -19.93
C ASN A 98 9.84 -17.77 -21.18
N GLU A 99 8.69 -17.11 -21.07
CA GLU A 99 7.71 -16.97 -22.13
C GLU A 99 7.40 -15.48 -22.37
N PRO A 100 7.16 -15.07 -23.62
CA PRO A 100 6.78 -13.71 -23.91
C PRO A 100 5.40 -13.41 -23.32
N HIS A 101 5.27 -12.26 -22.66
CA HIS A 101 3.99 -11.78 -22.19
C HIS A 101 3.04 -11.53 -23.38
N PRO A 102 1.70 -11.74 -23.22
CA PRO A 102 0.70 -11.53 -24.28
C PRO A 102 0.78 -10.20 -25.03
N PHE A 103 1.38 -9.18 -24.43
CA PHE A 103 1.58 -7.85 -25.05
C PHE A 103 2.90 -7.70 -25.83
N GLY A 104 3.66 -8.77 -26.06
CA GLY A 104 4.90 -8.76 -26.83
C GLY A 104 6.11 -8.15 -26.11
N LEU A 105 5.96 -7.81 -24.83
CA LEU A 105 7.06 -7.42 -23.95
C LEU A 105 7.51 -8.63 -23.14
N ASP A 106 8.77 -8.67 -22.73
CA ASP A 106 9.15 -9.60 -21.69
C ASP A 106 8.49 -9.21 -20.35
N GLN A 107 8.37 -10.19 -19.45
CA GLN A 107 7.68 -10.02 -18.18
C GLN A 107 8.26 -8.87 -17.36
N PHE A 108 9.58 -8.79 -17.27
CA PHE A 108 10.27 -7.78 -16.47
C PHE A 108 9.88 -6.36 -16.94
N TRP A 109 9.97 -6.09 -18.24
CA TRP A 109 9.62 -4.78 -18.78
C TRP A 109 8.13 -4.46 -18.66
N PHE A 110 7.26 -5.45 -18.88
CA PHE A 110 5.82 -5.26 -18.69
C PHE A 110 5.48 -4.88 -17.25
N MET A 111 6.03 -5.59 -16.27
CA MET A 111 5.79 -5.30 -14.84
C MET A 111 6.38 -3.95 -14.42
N ASN A 112 7.56 -3.59 -14.93
CA ASN A 112 8.15 -2.28 -14.68
C ASN A 112 7.27 -1.13 -15.20
N TRP A 113 6.80 -1.21 -16.44
CA TRP A 113 5.95 -0.17 -17.00
C TRP A 113 4.61 -0.05 -16.26
N LEU A 114 4.00 -1.17 -15.91
CA LEU A 114 2.76 -1.18 -15.11
C LEU A 114 2.98 -0.59 -13.71
N ASN A 115 4.11 -0.89 -13.08
CA ASN A 115 4.49 -0.33 -11.79
C ASN A 115 4.71 1.19 -11.88
N ILE A 116 5.50 1.66 -12.84
CA ILE A 116 5.75 3.10 -13.10
C ILE A 116 4.43 3.84 -13.36
N PHE A 117 3.56 3.28 -14.19
CA PHE A 117 2.24 3.86 -14.47
C PHE A 117 1.41 3.98 -13.19
N SER A 118 1.41 2.94 -12.36
CA SER A 118 0.67 2.92 -11.10
C SER A 118 1.18 3.99 -10.10
N TRP A 119 2.50 4.15 -9.99
CA TRP A 119 3.09 5.23 -9.20
C TRP A 119 2.75 6.61 -9.76
N ALA A 120 2.85 6.79 -11.08
CA ALA A 120 2.49 8.04 -11.73
C ALA A 120 1.03 8.42 -11.45
N ALA A 121 0.11 7.46 -11.52
CA ALA A 121 -1.30 7.68 -11.19
C ALA A 121 -1.50 8.16 -9.74
N GLN A 122 -0.77 7.58 -8.77
CA GLN A 122 -0.85 8.02 -7.38
C GLN A 122 -0.27 9.43 -7.20
N PHE A 123 0.89 9.74 -7.78
CA PHE A 123 1.46 11.09 -7.71
C PHE A 123 0.54 12.14 -8.34
N LEU A 124 -0.09 11.82 -9.47
CA LEU A 124 -1.09 12.68 -10.08
C LEU A 124 -2.32 12.86 -9.18
N GLY A 125 -2.77 11.78 -8.52
CA GLY A 125 -3.83 11.85 -7.53
C GLY A 125 -3.54 12.86 -6.42
N HIS A 126 -2.36 12.79 -5.82
CA HIS A 126 -1.92 13.76 -4.82
C HIS A 126 -1.82 15.18 -5.37
N ALA A 127 -1.20 15.36 -6.53
CA ALA A 127 -1.00 16.68 -7.11
C ALA A 127 -2.32 17.37 -7.48
N LEU A 128 -3.26 16.65 -8.06
CA LEU A 128 -4.50 17.21 -8.58
C LEU A 128 -5.60 17.37 -7.51
N PHE A 129 -5.72 16.42 -6.61
CA PHE A 129 -6.84 16.34 -5.69
C PHE A 129 -6.50 16.72 -4.25
N GLU A 130 -5.29 16.42 -3.77
CA GLU A 130 -4.85 16.85 -2.44
C GLU A 130 -4.08 18.18 -2.47
N LYS A 131 -3.48 18.53 -3.62
CA LYS A 131 -2.59 19.69 -3.78
C LYS A 131 -1.42 19.69 -2.79
N ARG A 132 -1.06 18.53 -2.28
CA ARG A 132 0.05 18.28 -1.36
C ARG A 132 0.99 17.22 -1.93
N ALA A 133 2.29 17.32 -1.60
CA ALA A 133 3.24 16.26 -1.91
C ALA A 133 2.90 14.99 -1.11
N PRO A 134 3.09 13.79 -1.71
CA PRO A 134 2.87 12.54 -1.00
C PRO A 134 3.75 12.43 0.25
N ALA A 135 3.21 11.84 1.32
CA ALA A 135 3.95 11.55 2.56
C ALA A 135 5.19 10.67 2.34
N LEU A 136 5.24 9.93 1.23
CA LEU A 136 6.36 9.12 0.78
C LEU A 136 7.69 9.91 0.71
N PHE A 137 7.64 11.18 0.30
CA PHE A 137 8.85 12.01 0.21
C PHE A 137 9.44 12.38 1.58
N SER A 138 8.63 12.34 2.63
CA SER A 138 9.12 12.55 4.00
C SER A 138 9.60 11.26 4.66
N ASN A 139 9.04 10.10 4.29
CA ASN A 139 9.43 8.81 4.85
C ASN A 139 9.00 7.65 3.93
N LEU A 140 9.99 6.96 3.34
CA LEU A 140 9.77 5.78 2.50
C LEU A 140 9.02 4.64 3.22
N GLY A 141 9.10 4.57 4.55
CA GLY A 141 8.33 3.61 5.34
C GLY A 141 6.82 3.72 5.16
N PHE A 142 6.29 4.89 4.76
CA PHE A 142 4.87 5.03 4.45
C PHE A 142 4.41 4.21 3.24
N ALA A 143 5.30 3.93 2.28
CA ALA A 143 4.97 3.06 1.16
C ALA A 143 4.64 1.63 1.61
N THR A 144 5.39 1.11 2.58
CA THR A 144 5.14 -0.25 3.11
C THR A 144 3.87 -0.32 3.96
N LEU A 145 3.38 0.82 4.45
CA LEU A 145 2.16 0.91 5.24
C LEU A 145 0.91 1.23 4.40
N ALA A 146 1.08 1.57 3.13
CA ALA A 146 -0.04 1.91 2.25
C ALA A 146 -1.13 0.81 2.20
N PRO A 147 -0.81 -0.49 2.12
CA PRO A 147 -1.82 -1.56 2.17
C PRO A 147 -2.65 -1.53 3.44
N PHE A 148 -2.00 -1.28 4.57
CA PHE A 148 -2.68 -1.20 5.86
C PHE A 148 -3.65 -0.01 5.91
N PHE A 149 -3.20 1.17 5.50
CA PHE A 149 -4.02 2.38 5.56
C PHE A 149 -5.21 2.34 4.62
N ILE A 150 -5.03 1.88 3.38
CA ILE A 150 -6.14 1.74 2.41
C ILE A 150 -7.18 0.76 2.95
N THR A 151 -6.74 -0.38 3.49
CA THR A 151 -7.66 -1.35 4.08
C THR A 151 -8.36 -0.76 5.30
N PHE A 152 -7.65 -0.01 6.14
CA PHE A 152 -8.23 0.70 7.28
C PHE A 152 -9.33 1.68 6.83
N GLU A 153 -9.10 2.48 5.79
CA GLU A 153 -10.10 3.41 5.26
C GLU A 153 -11.34 2.68 4.75
N VAL A 154 -11.15 1.64 3.93
CA VAL A 154 -12.25 0.83 3.39
C VAL A 154 -13.07 0.18 4.50
N MET A 155 -12.40 -0.42 5.49
CA MET A 155 -13.05 -1.06 6.62
C MET A 155 -13.82 -0.05 7.49
N ASN A 156 -13.28 1.14 7.62
CA ASN A 156 -13.92 2.20 8.39
C ASN A 156 -15.14 2.79 7.66
N GLU A 157 -15.06 3.00 6.35
CA GLU A 157 -16.18 3.51 5.55
C GLU A 157 -17.32 2.50 5.41
N LEU A 158 -16.98 1.22 5.19
CA LEU A 158 -18.00 0.19 4.91
C LEU A 158 -18.59 -0.41 6.18
N PHE A 159 -17.82 -0.50 7.26
CA PHE A 159 -18.19 -1.27 8.44
C PHE A 159 -18.10 -0.48 9.77
N GLY A 160 -17.63 0.76 9.77
CA GLY A 160 -17.49 1.56 10.98
C GLY A 160 -16.58 0.93 12.04
N VAL A 161 -15.57 0.15 11.63
CA VAL A 161 -14.80 -0.75 12.51
C VAL A 161 -14.07 -0.02 13.63
N HIS A 162 -13.79 1.27 13.47
CA HIS A 162 -13.02 2.08 14.42
C HIS A 162 -13.66 3.45 14.73
N GLU A 163 -14.98 3.54 14.79
CA GLU A 163 -15.67 4.74 15.29
C GLU A 163 -15.57 4.85 16.81
N SER A 164 -14.37 5.13 17.32
CA SER A 164 -14.15 5.53 18.71
C SER A 164 -14.14 7.06 18.82
N GLU A 165 -14.43 7.59 20.03
CA GLU A 165 -14.31 9.05 20.28
C GLU A 165 -12.93 9.60 19.88
N ASN A 166 -11.88 8.82 20.05
CA ASN A 166 -10.53 9.21 19.67
C ASN A 166 -10.38 9.34 18.14
N MET A 167 -11.08 8.52 17.36
CA MET A 167 -11.06 8.60 15.90
C MET A 167 -11.88 9.80 15.39
N VAL A 168 -12.99 10.12 16.02
CA VAL A 168 -13.77 11.32 15.70
C VAL A 168 -12.91 12.56 15.92
N LYS A 169 -12.28 12.70 17.09
CA LYS A 169 -11.35 13.81 17.37
C LYS A 169 -10.17 13.84 16.40
N LEU A 170 -9.63 12.68 16.04
CA LEU A 170 -8.53 12.61 15.07
C LEU A 170 -8.95 13.14 13.69
N ARG A 171 -10.16 12.82 13.22
CA ARG A 171 -10.72 13.36 11.97
C ARG A 171 -10.87 14.89 12.04
N GLU A 172 -11.40 15.41 13.14
CA GLU A 172 -11.51 16.86 13.34
C GLU A 172 -10.14 17.56 13.25
N TYR A 173 -9.09 16.99 13.85
CA TYR A 173 -7.73 17.53 13.72
C TYR A 173 -7.17 17.45 12.30
N ILE A 174 -7.47 16.36 11.58
CA ILE A 174 -7.06 16.22 10.19
C ILE A 174 -7.77 17.28 9.33
N GLU A 175 -9.06 17.48 9.51
CA GLU A 175 -9.83 18.48 8.77
C GLU A 175 -9.33 19.92 9.04
N GLN A 176 -9.01 20.22 10.29
CA GLN A 176 -8.41 21.51 10.66
C GLN A 176 -7.05 21.71 9.98
N ASP A 177 -6.14 20.72 10.01
CA ASP A 177 -4.83 20.81 9.34
C ASP A 177 -4.98 21.01 7.82
N ILE A 178 -5.96 20.37 7.21
CA ILE A 178 -6.24 20.49 5.78
C ILE A 178 -6.77 21.90 5.47
N GLN A 179 -7.68 22.41 6.28
CA GLN A 179 -8.21 23.75 6.11
C GLN A 179 -7.11 24.80 6.26
N GLU A 180 -6.30 24.73 7.32
CA GLU A 180 -5.16 25.63 7.52
C GLU A 180 -4.18 25.60 6.35
N PHE A 181 -3.91 24.42 5.80
CA PHE A 181 -3.06 24.28 4.62
C PHE A 181 -3.65 24.99 3.39
N HIS A 182 -4.94 24.84 3.14
CA HIS A 182 -5.61 25.50 2.00
C HIS A 182 -5.74 27.04 2.17
N GLU A 183 -5.77 27.53 3.38
CA GLU A 183 -5.79 28.97 3.68
C GLU A 183 -4.39 29.61 3.63
N GLY A 184 -3.35 28.89 3.23
CA GLY A 184 -1.99 29.39 3.07
C GLY A 184 -1.15 29.32 4.33
N GLY A 185 -1.61 28.59 5.35
CA GLY A 185 -0.85 28.24 6.53
C GLY A 185 0.25 27.24 6.21
N LYS A 186 1.33 27.20 7.02
CA LYS A 186 2.33 26.14 6.98
C LYS A 186 1.76 24.89 7.66
N GLY A 187 0.86 24.16 7.01
CA GLY A 187 0.27 22.93 7.52
C GLY A 187 1.26 21.77 7.82
N ASP A 188 2.56 22.08 7.89
CA ASP A 188 3.64 21.13 8.20
C ASP A 188 4.16 21.26 9.63
N GLU A 189 3.80 22.31 10.36
CA GLU A 189 4.18 22.42 11.76
C GLU A 189 3.13 21.73 12.62
N PHE A 190 3.51 20.62 13.19
CA PHE A 190 2.76 19.86 14.18
C PHE A 190 2.53 20.71 15.45
N HIS A 191 1.51 21.56 15.41
CA HIS A 191 1.11 22.34 16.57
C HIS A 191 0.26 21.50 17.52
N GLY A 192 0.90 20.96 18.52
CA GLY A 192 0.29 20.85 19.84
C GLY A 192 -0.50 19.60 20.20
N VAL A 193 -0.48 18.50 19.45
CA VAL A 193 -0.83 17.20 20.05
C VAL A 193 0.43 16.67 20.73
N GLY A 194 0.46 16.74 22.05
CA GLY A 194 1.61 16.40 22.86
C GLY A 194 2.23 15.09 22.41
N LYS A 195 3.55 15.06 22.33
CA LYS A 195 4.42 13.95 21.89
C LYS A 195 4.17 12.59 22.58
N ASN A 196 3.17 12.48 23.43
CA ASN A 196 3.01 11.37 24.38
C ASN A 196 1.70 10.60 24.30
N LYS A 197 0.81 10.76 23.33
CA LYS A 197 -0.50 10.05 23.39
C LYS A 197 -1.14 9.74 22.04
N VAL A 198 -0.42 9.29 21.02
CA VAL A 198 -1.08 8.54 19.94
C VAL A 198 -0.10 7.47 19.45
N CYS A 199 -0.25 6.27 19.96
CA CYS A 199 0.29 5.06 19.35
C CYS A 199 -0.47 4.75 18.06
#